data_db9d14aaa8a576a8f6caa2ca3ebfcba2
#
_entry.id   db9d14aaa8a576a8f6caa2ca3ebfcba2
#
_cell.length_a   1.000
_cell.length_b   1.000
_cell.length_c   1.000
_cell.angle_alpha   90.00
_cell.angle_beta   90.00
_cell.angle_gamma   90.00
#
_symmetry.space_group_name_H-M   'P 1'
#
loop_
_entity.id
_entity.type
_entity.pdbx_description
1 polymer ?
#
loop_
_entity_poly.entity_id
_entity_poly.type
_entity_poly.pdbx_seq_one_letter_code
_entity_poly.pdbx_strand_id
1 'polypeptide(L)'
;SNQGLFKQETENVSNLTAEGIYHKIESIFTKPVSISLTMANDSLLKQFLSEEAERKDEKEYIAILQNYLRTYKDKYGYDSAFLVSAETNRYYNFNGVDRVLFPDNPENEWYFSQLDSNQEYYLNIDNDEVATADNDITVFINCKIRDEQGKVMGVVGVGFRVNYIQSIFRDYEERYHIKA
;
A
#
# COMPACT_ATOMS: atom_id res chain seq x y z
N SER A 1 -37.79 -34.00 -2.40
CA SER A 1 -38.22 -33.88 -0.99
C SER A 1 -37.88 -32.52 -0.42
N ASN A 2 -38.58 -32.08 0.62
CA ASN A 2 -38.32 -30.81 1.29
C ASN A 2 -36.89 -30.70 1.84
N GLN A 3 -36.29 -31.81 2.23
CA GLN A 3 -34.91 -31.83 2.72
C GLN A 3 -33.90 -31.56 1.61
N GLY A 4 -34.14 -32.04 0.40
CA GLY A 4 -33.28 -31.79 -0.75
C GLY A 4 -33.31 -30.34 -1.21
N LEU A 5 -34.50 -29.72 -1.22
CA LEU A 5 -34.67 -28.31 -1.56
C LEU A 5 -34.03 -27.41 -0.51
N PHE A 6 -34.22 -27.71 0.77
CA PHE A 6 -33.62 -26.93 1.86
C PHE A 6 -32.08 -26.98 1.80
N LYS A 7 -31.51 -28.15 1.57
CA LYS A 7 -30.06 -28.30 1.42
C LYS A 7 -29.52 -27.52 0.23
N GLN A 8 -30.20 -27.54 -0.91
CA GLN A 8 -29.81 -26.81 -2.11
C GLN A 8 -29.85 -25.29 -1.87
N GLU A 9 -30.90 -24.79 -1.23
CA GLU A 9 -31.00 -23.36 -0.86
C GLU A 9 -29.88 -22.93 0.08
N THR A 10 -29.54 -23.77 1.07
CA THR A 10 -28.44 -23.50 2.01
C THR A 10 -27.08 -23.48 1.30
N GLU A 11 -26.84 -24.43 0.38
CA GLU A 11 -25.63 -24.45 -0.42
C GLU A 11 -25.54 -23.21 -1.33
N ASN A 12 -26.62 -22.79 -1.97
CA ASN A 12 -26.65 -21.60 -2.82
C ASN A 12 -26.36 -20.32 -2.03
N VAL A 13 -26.93 -20.15 -0.84
CA VAL A 13 -26.66 -19.02 0.04
C VAL A 13 -25.19 -19.01 0.48
N SER A 14 -24.65 -20.18 0.85
CA SER A 14 -23.23 -20.30 1.24
C SER A 14 -22.29 -19.92 0.10
N ASN A 15 -22.58 -20.39 -1.14
CA ASN A 15 -21.78 -20.07 -2.32
C ASN A 15 -21.83 -18.57 -2.64
N LEU A 16 -23.01 -17.93 -2.58
CA LEU A 16 -23.17 -16.50 -2.80
C LEU A 16 -22.42 -15.69 -1.75
N THR A 17 -22.44 -16.13 -0.49
CA THR A 17 -21.72 -15.48 0.59
C THR A 17 -20.20 -15.57 0.39
N ALA A 18 -19.69 -16.77 0.03
CA ALA A 18 -18.26 -16.97 -0.25
C ALA A 18 -17.79 -16.12 -1.41
N GLU A 19 -18.56 -16.06 -2.50
CA GLU A 19 -18.28 -15.20 -3.66
C GLU A 19 -18.28 -13.73 -3.26
N GLY A 20 -19.24 -13.30 -2.45
CA GLY A 20 -19.30 -11.92 -1.94
C GLY A 20 -18.10 -11.56 -1.08
N ILE A 21 -17.64 -12.47 -0.23
CA ILE A 21 -16.44 -12.29 0.59
C ILE A 21 -15.19 -12.18 -0.30
N TYR A 22 -15.07 -13.07 -1.29
CA TYR A 22 -13.96 -13.05 -2.26
C TYR A 22 -13.89 -11.70 -2.98
N HIS A 23 -15.00 -11.20 -3.52
CA HIS A 23 -15.07 -9.92 -4.19
C HIS A 23 -14.75 -8.77 -3.24
N LYS A 24 -15.13 -8.87 -1.98
CA LYS A 24 -14.82 -7.85 -0.99
C LYS A 24 -13.32 -7.80 -0.68
N ILE A 25 -12.67 -8.94 -0.50
CA ILE A 25 -11.22 -9.04 -0.33
C ILE A 25 -10.50 -8.44 -1.53
N GLU A 26 -10.90 -8.84 -2.74
CA GLU A 26 -10.34 -8.29 -3.98
C GLU A 26 -10.46 -6.77 -4.02
N SER A 27 -11.63 -6.21 -3.68
CA SER A 27 -11.85 -4.76 -3.70
C SER A 27 -10.99 -4.02 -2.66
N ILE A 28 -10.70 -4.64 -1.51
CA ILE A 28 -9.85 -4.05 -0.48
C ILE A 28 -8.44 -3.76 -1.02
N PHE A 29 -7.89 -4.65 -1.84
CA PHE A 29 -6.55 -4.50 -2.41
C PHE A 29 -6.54 -3.73 -3.74
N THR A 30 -7.60 -3.82 -4.53
CA THR A 30 -7.70 -3.15 -5.84
C THR A 30 -7.53 -1.64 -5.71
N LYS A 31 -8.20 -1.01 -4.75
CA LYS A 31 -8.15 0.43 -4.57
C LYS A 31 -6.77 0.94 -4.17
N PRO A 32 -6.13 0.45 -3.09
CA PRO A 32 -4.79 0.91 -2.74
C PRO A 32 -3.73 0.61 -3.80
N VAL A 33 -3.84 -0.51 -4.51
CA VAL A 33 -2.95 -0.81 -5.65
C VAL A 33 -3.14 0.21 -6.76
N SER A 34 -4.37 0.50 -7.16
CA SER A 34 -4.67 1.49 -8.21
C SER A 34 -4.18 2.88 -7.84
N ILE A 35 -4.38 3.29 -6.60
CA ILE A 35 -3.91 4.59 -6.10
C ILE A 35 -2.39 4.65 -6.12
N SER A 36 -1.71 3.62 -5.64
CA SER A 36 -0.25 3.55 -5.62
C SER A 36 0.35 3.54 -7.02
N LEU A 37 -0.29 2.83 -7.96
CA LEU A 37 0.12 2.83 -9.37
C LEU A 37 -0.07 4.22 -10.01
N THR A 38 -1.14 4.92 -9.66
CA THR A 38 -1.38 6.29 -10.11
C THR A 38 -0.27 7.23 -9.61
N MET A 39 0.09 7.11 -8.34
CA MET A 39 1.21 7.87 -7.77
C MET A 39 2.54 7.54 -8.48
N ALA A 40 2.79 6.27 -8.78
CA ALA A 40 4.02 5.83 -9.43
C ALA A 40 4.16 6.35 -10.87
N ASN A 41 3.06 6.72 -11.50
CA ASN A 41 3.05 7.26 -12.86
C ASN A 41 2.86 8.78 -12.92
N ASP A 42 2.83 9.44 -11.77
CA ASP A 42 2.67 10.88 -11.68
C ASP A 42 3.96 11.61 -12.09
N SER A 43 3.84 12.51 -13.06
CA SER A 43 4.98 13.27 -13.57
C SER A 43 5.60 14.18 -12.49
N LEU A 44 4.81 14.69 -11.56
CA LEU A 44 5.30 15.50 -10.44
C LEU A 44 6.26 14.70 -9.56
N LEU A 45 5.91 13.46 -9.28
CA LEU A 45 6.74 12.59 -8.46
C LEU A 45 8.03 12.19 -9.18
N LYS A 46 7.95 11.93 -10.48
CA LYS A 46 9.13 11.66 -11.31
C LYS A 46 10.07 12.87 -11.37
N GLN A 47 9.51 14.07 -11.49
CA GLN A 47 10.30 15.30 -11.46
C GLN A 47 10.96 15.48 -10.10
N PHE A 48 10.23 15.24 -9.01
CA PHE A 48 10.81 15.27 -7.67
C PHE A 48 12.03 14.36 -7.57
N LEU A 49 11.89 13.10 -8.01
CA LEU A 49 12.98 12.13 -7.94
C LEU A 49 14.18 12.49 -8.83
N SER A 50 13.95 13.18 -9.93
CA SER A 50 15.04 13.60 -10.82
C SER A 50 15.96 14.66 -10.19
N GLU A 51 15.46 15.43 -9.23
CA GLU A 51 16.18 16.49 -8.55
C GLU A 51 16.52 16.17 -7.09
N GLU A 52 16.02 15.05 -6.56
CA GLU A 52 16.06 14.73 -5.14
C GLU A 52 17.48 14.63 -4.58
N ALA A 53 18.41 14.01 -5.28
CA ALA A 53 19.78 13.82 -4.80
C ALA A 53 20.48 15.17 -4.53
N GLU A 54 20.22 16.18 -5.37
CA GLU A 54 20.81 17.52 -5.24
C GLU A 54 20.10 18.38 -4.22
N ARG A 55 18.79 18.18 -4.03
CA ARG A 55 17.93 19.04 -3.22
C ARG A 55 17.43 18.40 -1.93
N LYS A 56 17.94 17.26 -1.57
CA LYS A 56 17.45 16.43 -0.44
C LYS A 56 17.60 17.11 0.94
N ASP A 57 18.41 18.13 1.07
CA ASP A 57 18.60 18.86 2.34
C ASP A 57 17.83 20.18 2.39
N GLU A 58 17.11 20.53 1.33
CA GLU A 58 16.25 21.71 1.27
C GLU A 58 14.89 21.39 1.90
N LYS A 59 14.59 22.04 3.02
CA LYS A 59 13.33 21.79 3.76
C LYS A 59 12.08 22.04 2.93
N GLU A 60 12.08 23.10 2.12
CA GLU A 60 10.95 23.47 1.28
C GLU A 60 10.70 22.42 0.20
N TYR A 61 11.78 21.86 -0.34
CA TYR A 61 11.70 20.80 -1.34
C TYR A 61 11.08 19.52 -0.74
N ILE A 62 11.55 19.12 0.43
CA ILE A 62 11.01 17.95 1.13
C ILE A 62 9.55 18.19 1.54
N ALA A 63 9.18 19.43 1.90
CA ALA A 63 7.79 19.77 2.23
C ALA A 63 6.82 19.53 1.06
N ILE A 64 7.27 19.70 -0.18
CA ILE A 64 6.45 19.37 -1.38
C ILE A 64 6.09 17.88 -1.37
N LEU A 65 7.06 17.02 -1.12
CA LEU A 65 6.82 15.58 -1.04
C LEU A 65 5.93 15.21 0.15
N GLN A 66 6.16 15.81 1.31
CA GLN A 66 5.31 15.58 2.49
C GLN A 66 3.84 15.91 2.19
N ASN A 67 3.58 17.05 1.57
CA ASN A 67 2.23 17.43 1.18
C ASN A 67 1.62 16.48 0.17
N TYR A 68 2.40 16.04 -0.81
CA TYR A 68 1.99 15.06 -1.80
C TYR A 68 1.55 13.75 -1.13
N LEU A 69 2.42 13.18 -0.31
CA LEU A 69 2.14 11.91 0.38
C LEU A 69 0.98 12.04 1.36
N ARG A 70 0.93 13.12 2.12
CA ARG A 70 -0.16 13.38 3.07
C ARG A 70 -1.51 13.52 2.37
N THR A 71 -1.53 14.16 1.21
CA THR A 71 -2.75 14.33 0.43
C THR A 71 -3.36 12.99 0.06
N TYR A 72 -2.57 12.07 -0.47
CA TYR A 72 -3.06 10.73 -0.83
C TYR A 72 -3.44 9.91 0.40
N LYS A 73 -2.61 9.96 1.45
CA LYS A 73 -2.90 9.27 2.70
C LYS A 73 -4.23 9.71 3.30
N ASP A 74 -4.44 11.01 3.45
CA ASP A 74 -5.62 11.55 4.11
C ASP A 74 -6.87 11.44 3.26
N LYS A 75 -6.75 11.70 1.95
CA LYS A 75 -7.89 11.64 1.03
C LYS A 75 -8.55 10.25 1.02
N TYR A 76 -7.76 9.21 1.08
CA TYR A 76 -8.24 7.84 0.96
C TYR A 76 -8.27 7.08 2.27
N GLY A 77 -7.86 7.73 3.38
CA GLY A 77 -7.94 7.15 4.72
C GLY A 77 -6.92 6.05 5.01
N TYR A 78 -5.75 6.13 4.41
CA TYR A 78 -4.68 5.18 4.69
C TYR A 78 -3.87 5.59 5.92
N ASP A 79 -3.15 4.64 6.50
CA ASP A 79 -2.32 4.87 7.68
C ASP A 79 -0.94 5.43 7.33
N SER A 80 -0.48 5.17 6.11
CA SER A 80 0.82 5.62 5.62
C SER A 80 0.80 5.89 4.12
N ALA A 81 1.71 6.76 3.70
CA ALA A 81 2.13 6.93 2.32
C ALA A 81 3.63 7.23 2.34
N PHE A 82 4.39 6.62 1.44
CA PHE A 82 5.84 6.67 1.47
C PHE A 82 6.44 6.71 0.07
N LEU A 83 7.69 7.15 0.00
CA LEU A 83 8.51 7.15 -1.21
C LEU A 83 9.94 6.75 -0.83
N VAL A 84 10.53 5.84 -1.61
CA VAL A 84 11.96 5.53 -1.52
C VAL A 84 12.64 6.00 -2.81
N SER A 85 13.70 6.79 -2.67
CA SER A 85 14.54 7.18 -3.80
C SER A 85 15.56 6.07 -4.09
N ALA A 86 15.63 5.61 -5.34
CA ALA A 86 16.62 4.62 -5.73
C ALA A 86 18.05 5.20 -5.80
N GLU A 87 18.16 6.49 -6.00
CA GLU A 87 19.47 7.16 -6.09
C GLU A 87 20.12 7.35 -4.72
N THR A 88 19.35 7.79 -3.73
CA THR A 88 19.87 8.10 -2.38
C THR A 88 19.56 7.04 -1.34
N ASN A 89 18.66 6.10 -1.65
CA ASN A 89 18.11 5.11 -0.73
C ASN A 89 17.38 5.72 0.48
N ARG A 90 17.00 7.00 0.39
CA ARG A 90 16.20 7.65 1.43
C ARG A 90 14.76 7.15 1.38
N TYR A 91 14.26 6.81 2.56
CA TYR A 91 12.85 6.49 2.78
C TYR A 91 12.16 7.72 3.35
N TYR A 92 11.20 8.26 2.59
CA TYR A 92 10.36 9.38 3.00
C TYR A 92 8.96 8.87 3.34
N ASN A 93 8.36 9.46 4.35
CA ASN A 93 6.94 9.29 4.59
C ASN A 93 6.25 10.67 4.66
N PHE A 94 4.99 10.69 5.05
CA PHE A 94 4.22 11.94 5.16
C PHE A 94 4.76 12.90 6.24
N ASN A 95 5.68 12.46 7.09
CA ASN A 95 6.36 13.28 8.09
C ASN A 95 7.74 13.77 7.64
N GLY A 96 8.21 13.38 6.47
CA GLY A 96 9.50 13.76 5.91
C GLY A 96 10.44 12.57 5.80
N VAL A 97 11.74 12.85 6.00
CA VAL A 97 12.76 11.79 5.97
C VAL A 97 12.60 10.90 7.20
N ASP A 98 12.42 9.60 6.96
CA ASP A 98 12.31 8.61 8.04
C ASP A 98 13.65 7.91 8.28
N ARG A 99 14.27 7.40 7.20
CA ARG A 99 15.53 6.67 7.29
C ARG A 99 16.20 6.52 5.93
N VAL A 100 17.43 6.02 5.93
CA VAL A 100 18.13 5.57 4.73
C VAL A 100 18.17 4.06 4.74
N LEU A 101 17.89 3.44 3.59
CA LEU A 101 17.92 1.98 3.45
C LEU A 101 19.32 1.53 3.01
N PHE A 102 19.73 0.36 3.52
CA PHE A 102 21.03 -0.23 3.23
C PHE A 102 20.88 -1.67 2.75
N PRO A 103 21.60 -2.07 1.66
CA PRO A 103 21.49 -3.43 1.11
C PRO A 103 21.92 -4.55 2.06
N ASP A 104 22.81 -4.26 2.98
CA ASP A 104 23.33 -5.24 3.96
C ASP A 104 22.47 -5.34 5.22
N ASN A 105 21.43 -4.52 5.35
CA ASN A 105 20.49 -4.62 6.46
C ASN A 105 19.33 -5.55 6.08
N PRO A 106 19.17 -6.70 6.80
CA PRO A 106 18.09 -7.65 6.51
C PRO A 106 16.68 -7.02 6.59
N GLU A 107 16.48 -5.98 7.40
CA GLU A 107 15.21 -5.26 7.50
C GLU A 107 14.81 -4.54 6.22
N ASN A 108 15.77 -4.30 5.32
CA ASN A 108 15.55 -3.60 4.06
C ASN A 108 15.47 -4.54 2.85
N GLU A 109 15.46 -5.85 3.08
CA GLU A 109 15.39 -6.85 2.02
C GLU A 109 14.13 -6.70 1.16
N TRP A 110 13.01 -6.32 1.76
CA TRP A 110 11.75 -6.09 1.05
C TRP A 110 11.89 -5.10 -0.12
N TYR A 111 12.81 -4.16 -0.02
CA TYR A 111 13.07 -3.16 -1.05
C TYR A 111 14.10 -3.66 -2.06
N PHE A 112 15.30 -4.02 -1.60
CA PHE A 112 16.41 -4.36 -2.50
C PHE A 112 16.17 -5.64 -3.30
N SER A 113 15.51 -6.64 -2.71
CA SER A 113 15.22 -7.91 -3.39
C SER A 113 14.26 -7.76 -4.58
N GLN A 114 13.47 -6.70 -4.60
CA GLN A 114 12.43 -6.50 -5.62
C GLN A 114 12.80 -5.48 -6.69
N LEU A 115 13.89 -4.71 -6.51
CA LEU A 115 14.27 -3.67 -7.47
C LEU A 115 14.48 -4.21 -8.88
N ASP A 116 15.10 -5.37 -9.01
CA ASP A 116 15.42 -5.99 -10.30
C ASP A 116 14.34 -6.96 -10.79
N SER A 117 13.25 -7.14 -10.05
CA SER A 117 12.15 -7.98 -10.48
C SER A 117 11.36 -7.33 -11.62
N ASN A 118 10.65 -8.15 -12.40
CA ASN A 118 9.81 -7.65 -13.51
C ASN A 118 8.43 -7.17 -13.04
N GLN A 119 8.15 -7.24 -11.76
CA GLN A 119 6.85 -6.83 -11.23
C GLN A 119 6.74 -5.32 -11.13
N GLU A 120 5.61 -4.77 -11.57
CA GLU A 120 5.32 -3.34 -11.44
C GLU A 120 5.05 -2.94 -9.97
N TYR A 121 4.48 -3.85 -9.21
CA TYR A 121 4.22 -3.65 -7.79
C TYR A 121 4.32 -4.96 -7.02
N TYR A 122 4.50 -4.84 -5.72
CA TYR A 122 4.52 -5.97 -4.79
C TYR A 122 4.03 -5.51 -3.42
N LEU A 123 3.63 -6.47 -2.60
CA LEU A 123 3.14 -6.23 -1.24
C LEU A 123 4.20 -6.68 -0.24
N ASN A 124 4.29 -5.97 0.87
CA ASN A 124 4.97 -6.49 2.05
C ASN A 124 4.16 -6.18 3.30
N ILE A 125 4.36 -7.01 4.30
CA ILE A 125 3.74 -6.88 5.61
C ILE A 125 4.85 -6.56 6.59
N ASP A 126 4.68 -5.48 7.34
CA ASP A 126 5.68 -5.05 8.30
C ASP A 126 5.03 -4.59 9.59
N ASN A 127 5.76 -4.71 10.69
CA ASN A 127 5.42 -4.07 11.93
C ASN A 127 5.79 -2.59 11.80
N ASP A 128 4.79 -1.72 11.87
CA ASP A 128 5.03 -0.29 11.82
C ASP A 128 5.72 0.16 13.12
N GLU A 129 7.03 0.41 13.03
CA GLU A 129 7.83 0.87 14.15
C GLU A 129 7.40 2.26 14.67
N VAL A 130 6.72 3.03 13.83
CA VAL A 130 6.19 4.35 14.18
C VAL A 130 4.82 4.22 14.87
N ALA A 131 4.20 3.06 14.78
CA ALA A 131 2.89 2.86 15.38
C ALA A 131 2.99 2.83 16.90
N THR A 132 2.24 3.71 17.50
CA THR A 132 1.89 3.70 18.90
C THR A 132 1.60 2.28 19.39
N ALA A 133 2.23 1.89 20.44
CA ALA A 133 1.95 0.83 21.44
C ALA A 133 1.21 -0.46 21.05
N ASP A 134 0.51 -0.57 19.92
CA ASP A 134 -0.39 -1.69 19.63
C ASP A 134 0.22 -2.73 18.68
N ASN A 135 1.48 -2.59 18.24
CA ASN A 135 2.18 -3.51 17.31
C ASN A 135 1.30 -3.91 16.10
N ASP A 136 0.54 -2.97 15.57
CA ASP A 136 -0.35 -3.23 14.44
C ASP A 136 0.47 -3.55 13.19
N ILE A 137 0.13 -4.67 12.59
CA ILE A 137 0.70 -5.09 11.32
C ILE A 137 0.16 -4.19 10.22
N THR A 138 1.06 -3.61 9.43
CA THR A 138 0.73 -2.76 8.29
C THR A 138 1.03 -3.49 7.00
N VAL A 139 0.09 -3.45 6.07
CA VAL A 139 0.28 -3.92 4.70
C VAL A 139 0.71 -2.73 3.85
N PHE A 140 1.84 -2.86 3.17
CA PHE A 140 2.36 -1.83 2.26
C PHE A 140 2.22 -2.27 0.82
N ILE A 141 1.74 -1.35 -0.02
CA ILE A 141 1.75 -1.50 -1.46
C ILE A 141 2.99 -0.77 -1.98
N ASN A 142 3.83 -1.46 -2.73
CA ASN A 142 5.08 -0.91 -3.24
C ASN A 142 5.04 -0.90 -4.76
N CYS A 143 4.96 0.29 -5.36
CA CYS A 143 4.91 0.45 -6.81
C CYS A 143 6.20 1.07 -7.32
N LYS A 144 6.78 0.47 -8.36
CA LYS A 144 8.01 0.97 -8.97
C LYS A 144 7.71 2.21 -9.81
N ILE A 145 8.56 3.22 -9.64
CA ILE A 145 8.54 4.42 -10.45
C ILE A 145 9.65 4.27 -11.47
N ARG A 146 9.31 4.40 -12.76
CA ARG A 146 10.29 4.25 -13.85
C ARG A 146 10.42 5.55 -14.64
N ASP A 147 11.64 5.80 -15.09
CA ASP A 147 11.90 6.89 -16.03
C ASP A 147 11.48 6.49 -17.46
N GLU A 148 11.70 7.37 -18.43
CA GLU A 148 11.35 7.14 -19.84
C GLU A 148 12.12 5.98 -20.47
N GLN A 149 13.28 5.62 -19.92
CA GLN A 149 14.08 4.49 -20.37
C GLN A 149 13.76 3.19 -19.64
N GLY A 150 12.79 3.22 -18.73
CA GLY A 150 12.38 2.06 -17.95
C GLY A 150 13.23 1.78 -16.70
N LYS A 151 14.19 2.66 -16.39
CA LYS A 151 15.02 2.53 -15.19
C LYS A 151 14.19 2.86 -13.93
N VAL A 152 14.35 2.08 -12.89
CA VAL A 152 13.66 2.31 -11.62
C VAL A 152 14.27 3.55 -10.93
N MET A 153 13.43 4.57 -10.73
CA MET A 153 13.79 5.80 -10.02
C MET A 153 13.52 5.69 -8.51
N GLY A 154 12.60 4.83 -8.13
CA GLY A 154 12.18 4.66 -6.75
C GLY A 154 10.97 3.77 -6.61
N VAL A 155 10.43 3.74 -5.40
CA VAL A 155 9.23 2.99 -5.04
C VAL A 155 8.30 3.90 -4.26
N VAL A 156 7.03 3.88 -4.58
CA VAL A 156 6.01 4.68 -3.89
C VAL A 156 4.80 3.81 -3.56
N GLY A 157 4.10 4.16 -2.53
CA GLY A 157 2.86 3.49 -2.22
C GLY A 157 2.20 3.96 -0.94
N VAL A 158 1.13 3.27 -0.60
CA VAL A 158 0.36 3.51 0.62
C VAL A 158 0.43 2.29 1.53
N GLY A 159 0.18 2.51 2.80
CA GLY A 159 0.12 1.46 3.80
C GLY A 159 -1.18 1.56 4.59
N PHE A 160 -1.71 0.42 4.98
CA PHE A 160 -2.90 0.35 5.83
C PHE A 160 -2.78 -0.80 6.82
N ARG A 161 -3.34 -0.61 8.00
CA ARG A 161 -3.27 -1.59 9.08
C ARG A 161 -4.29 -2.70 8.89
N VAL A 162 -3.99 -3.85 9.45
CA VAL A 162 -4.87 -5.02 9.40
C VAL A 162 -6.24 -4.72 10.02
N ASN A 163 -6.31 -3.86 11.03
CA ASN A 163 -7.58 -3.44 11.62
C ASN A 163 -8.51 -2.73 10.61
N TYR A 164 -7.96 -2.08 9.59
CA TYR A 164 -8.74 -1.51 8.49
C TYR A 164 -9.48 -2.61 7.73
N ILE A 165 -8.78 -3.71 7.42
CA ILE A 165 -9.39 -4.89 6.77
C ILE A 165 -10.50 -5.46 7.65
N GLN A 166 -10.23 -5.61 8.95
CA GLN A 166 -11.21 -6.11 9.92
C GLN A 166 -12.45 -5.23 10.00
N SER A 167 -12.29 -3.90 9.94
CA SER A 167 -13.44 -2.99 9.96
C SER A 167 -14.30 -3.13 8.72
N ILE A 168 -13.70 -3.33 7.55
CA ILE A 168 -14.44 -3.56 6.31
C ILE A 168 -15.23 -4.86 6.40
N PHE A 169 -14.65 -5.93 6.93
CA PHE A 169 -15.35 -7.19 7.12
C PHE A 169 -16.51 -7.08 8.09
N ARG A 170 -16.33 -6.34 9.18
CA ARG A 170 -17.43 -6.09 10.15
C ARG A 170 -18.58 -5.33 9.50
N ASP A 171 -18.30 -4.29 8.74
CA ASP A 171 -19.32 -3.53 8.01
C ASP A 171 -20.06 -4.43 7.03
N TYR A 172 -19.36 -5.34 6.36
CA TYR A 172 -19.94 -6.30 5.44
C TYR A 172 -20.87 -7.27 6.17
N GLU A 173 -20.44 -7.82 7.30
CA GLU A 173 -21.24 -8.72 8.14
C GLU A 173 -22.51 -8.04 8.63
N GLU A 174 -22.41 -6.81 9.13
CA GLU A 174 -23.55 -6.04 9.62
C GLU A 174 -24.55 -5.75 8.52
N ARG A 175 -24.05 -5.33 7.33
CA ARG A 175 -24.91 -4.99 6.18
C ARG A 175 -25.69 -6.17 5.66
N TYR A 176 -25.08 -7.34 5.63
CA TYR A 176 -25.67 -8.54 5.03
C TYR A 176 -26.14 -9.56 6.06
N HIS A 177 -26.02 -9.28 7.35
CA HIS A 177 -26.39 -10.17 8.46
C HIS A 177 -25.73 -11.55 8.37
N ILE A 178 -24.46 -11.59 7.97
CA ILE A 178 -23.68 -12.81 7.84
C ILE A 178 -22.44 -12.73 8.72
N LYS A 179 -21.91 -13.91 9.10
CA LYS A 179 -20.63 -14.03 9.79
C LYS A 179 -19.60 -14.61 8.81
N ALA A 180 -18.52 -13.89 8.64
CA ALA A 180 -17.39 -14.36 7.84
C ALA A 180 -16.48 -15.30 8.63
#